data_1b8fc7bbda5e87771f14abf3d6e4bd3f
#
_entry.id   1b8fc7bbda5e87771f14abf3d6e4bd3f
#
_cell.length_a   1.000
_cell.length_b   1.000
_cell.length_c   1.000
_cell.angle_alpha   90.00
_cell.angle_beta   90.00
_cell.angle_gamma   90.00
#
_symmetry.space_group_name_H-M   'P 1'
#
loop_
_entity.id
_entity.type
_entity.pdbx_description
1 polymer ?
#
loop_
_entity_poly.entity_id
_entity_poly.type
_entity_poly.pdbx_seq_one_letter_code
_entity_poly.pdbx_strand_id
1 'polypeptide(L)'
;MPTVLVVDDSEVDRRLVGGLLERQGGCTVVYACDGRAALKQFEIAVPDLVLTDLQMPEMDGLELVAAIKGDFPLTPVVLMTAQGSEEIAAEALRRGAASYVPKKKLAEDLLETVERVLAAAREDRTHSRLMHHLTECDSQFVVGNDLTLIRALVSYLQQLLRCMPLGDETERLRAGIAIEEALKNAYYHGSLEVKTGAGWPQRKAIELVARERLSEEPYCHRKIYVRARVARAQAEFSIRDEGPGFDASQLPDATDPESYGKASGRGIILMRTIMDEVRFSPDGNEVTLIKRPPAFVDDMPAADD
;
A
#
# COMPACT_ATOMS: atom_id res chain seq x y z
N MET A 1 1.07 -24.35 15.05
CA MET A 1 -0.34 -24.36 14.60
C MET A 1 -0.76 -22.92 14.41
N PRO A 2 -1.51 -22.56 13.37
CA PRO A 2 -1.98 -21.18 13.21
C PRO A 2 -3.07 -20.84 14.24
N THR A 3 -3.05 -19.61 14.72
CA THR A 3 -4.05 -19.10 15.65
C THR A 3 -5.13 -18.35 14.88
N VAL A 4 -6.37 -18.78 14.98
CA VAL A 4 -7.53 -18.15 14.34
C VAL A 4 -8.42 -17.51 15.40
N LEU A 5 -8.67 -16.22 15.28
CA LEU A 5 -9.62 -15.48 16.11
C LEU A 5 -11.02 -15.57 15.49
N VAL A 6 -11.95 -16.20 16.18
CA VAL A 6 -13.36 -16.30 15.76
C VAL A 6 -14.19 -15.27 16.51
N VAL A 7 -14.83 -14.37 15.77
CA VAL A 7 -15.61 -13.25 16.28
C VAL A 7 -17.06 -13.40 15.80
N ASP A 8 -17.97 -13.59 16.72
CA ASP A 8 -19.42 -13.71 16.44
C ASP A 8 -20.16 -13.43 17.75
N ASP A 9 -21.29 -12.76 17.76
CA ASP A 9 -22.07 -12.48 18.96
C ASP A 9 -22.85 -13.71 19.45
N SER A 10 -23.15 -14.66 18.54
CA SER A 10 -23.74 -15.95 18.86
C SER A 10 -22.72 -16.94 19.42
N GLU A 11 -22.87 -17.33 20.69
CA GLU A 11 -22.01 -18.34 21.31
C GLU A 11 -22.09 -19.69 20.56
N VAL A 12 -23.25 -20.02 20.03
CA VAL A 12 -23.47 -21.28 19.27
C VAL A 12 -22.65 -21.27 17.97
N ASP A 13 -22.71 -20.17 17.22
CA ASP A 13 -21.97 -20.03 15.96
C ASP A 13 -20.47 -19.99 16.22
N ARG A 14 -20.01 -19.27 17.25
CA ARG A 14 -18.60 -19.28 17.66
C ARG A 14 -18.09 -20.69 17.91
N ARG A 15 -18.83 -21.48 18.70
CA ARG A 15 -18.44 -22.86 19.05
C ARG A 15 -18.49 -23.79 17.85
N LEU A 16 -19.48 -23.63 16.98
CA LEU A 16 -19.59 -24.41 15.74
C LEU A 16 -18.38 -24.19 14.84
N VAL A 17 -18.07 -22.93 14.56
CA VAL A 17 -16.95 -22.53 13.71
C VAL A 17 -15.62 -22.95 14.32
N GLY A 18 -15.41 -22.69 15.62
CA GLY A 18 -14.20 -23.10 16.32
C GLY A 18 -14.01 -24.60 16.31
N GLY A 19 -15.06 -25.38 16.55
CA GLY A 19 -15.00 -26.84 16.51
C GLY A 19 -14.63 -27.40 15.14
N LEU A 20 -15.06 -26.79 14.05
CA LEU A 20 -14.64 -27.15 12.69
C LEU A 20 -13.16 -26.88 12.47
N LEU A 21 -12.67 -25.70 12.88
CA LEU A 21 -11.27 -25.30 12.73
C LEU A 21 -10.31 -26.15 13.58
N GLU A 22 -10.67 -26.48 14.81
CA GLU A 22 -9.84 -27.27 15.71
C GLU A 22 -9.75 -28.74 15.28
N ARG A 23 -10.89 -29.35 14.92
CA ARG A 23 -10.95 -30.78 14.61
C ARG A 23 -10.42 -31.14 13.24
N GLN A 24 -10.64 -30.30 12.24
CA GLN A 24 -10.33 -30.59 10.84
C GLN A 24 -9.24 -29.67 10.29
N GLY A 25 -9.18 -28.41 10.75
CA GLY A 25 -8.23 -27.40 10.26
C GLY A 25 -6.90 -27.35 11.01
N GLY A 26 -6.72 -28.09 12.12
CA GLY A 26 -5.49 -28.10 12.90
C GLY A 26 -5.07 -26.72 13.40
N CYS A 27 -6.04 -25.84 13.70
CA CYS A 27 -5.86 -24.49 14.19
C CYS A 27 -6.01 -24.40 15.71
N THR A 28 -5.33 -23.44 16.33
CA THR A 28 -5.67 -22.98 17.67
C THR A 28 -6.70 -21.88 17.54
N VAL A 29 -7.82 -21.97 18.27
CA VAL A 29 -8.92 -21.02 18.16
C VAL A 29 -9.00 -20.14 19.40
N VAL A 30 -9.12 -18.83 19.18
CA VAL A 30 -9.40 -17.82 20.18
C VAL A 30 -10.75 -17.19 19.85
N TYR A 31 -11.51 -16.77 20.86
CA TYR A 31 -12.88 -16.32 20.67
C TYR A 31 -13.07 -14.89 21.15
N ALA A 32 -13.91 -14.13 20.44
CA ALA A 32 -14.41 -12.83 20.86
C ALA A 32 -15.91 -12.72 20.54
N CYS A 33 -16.66 -11.98 21.36
CA CYS A 33 -18.12 -11.83 21.20
C CYS A 33 -18.52 -10.62 20.36
N ASP A 34 -17.61 -9.71 20.07
CA ASP A 34 -17.81 -8.51 19.26
C ASP A 34 -16.48 -7.95 18.74
N GLY A 35 -16.52 -6.95 17.87
CA GLY A 35 -15.33 -6.37 17.27
C GLY A 35 -14.40 -5.69 18.29
N ARG A 36 -14.93 -5.07 19.35
CA ARG A 36 -14.09 -4.46 20.40
C ARG A 36 -13.36 -5.51 21.24
N ALA A 37 -14.03 -6.59 21.58
CA ALA A 37 -13.42 -7.72 22.26
C ALA A 37 -12.34 -8.37 21.36
N ALA A 38 -12.58 -8.42 20.06
CA ALA A 38 -11.60 -8.90 19.10
C ALA A 38 -10.33 -8.04 19.09
N LEU A 39 -10.44 -6.70 19.02
CA LEU A 39 -9.27 -5.81 19.05
C LEU A 39 -8.45 -5.95 20.34
N LYS A 40 -9.09 -6.18 21.50
CA LYS A 40 -8.35 -6.48 22.74
C LYS A 40 -7.53 -7.77 22.68
N GLN A 41 -7.94 -8.75 21.87
CA GLN A 41 -7.14 -9.97 21.70
C GLN A 41 -5.81 -9.67 20.97
N PHE A 42 -5.78 -8.67 20.08
CA PHE A 42 -4.54 -8.26 19.42
C PHE A 42 -3.51 -7.67 20.39
N GLU A 43 -3.95 -7.06 21.49
CA GLU A 43 -3.04 -6.57 22.54
C GLU A 43 -2.33 -7.73 23.27
N ILE A 44 -2.96 -8.92 23.31
CA ILE A 44 -2.41 -10.11 23.96
C ILE A 44 -1.54 -10.88 22.98
N ALA A 45 -2.05 -11.18 21.80
CA ALA A 45 -1.34 -11.88 20.74
C ALA A 45 -2.01 -11.63 19.38
N VAL A 46 -1.24 -11.27 18.37
CA VAL A 46 -1.72 -11.09 17.00
C VAL A 46 -2.09 -12.44 16.39
N PRO A 47 -3.35 -12.67 16.01
CA PRO A 47 -3.77 -13.91 15.38
C PRO A 47 -3.25 -14.04 13.94
N ASP A 48 -3.16 -15.26 13.44
CA ASP A 48 -2.76 -15.54 12.06
C ASP A 48 -3.88 -15.24 11.06
N LEU A 49 -5.14 -15.30 11.51
CA LEU A 49 -6.34 -15.00 10.74
C LEU A 49 -7.46 -14.59 11.67
N VAL A 50 -8.30 -13.66 11.24
CA VAL A 50 -9.56 -13.33 11.90
C VAL A 50 -10.72 -13.82 11.06
N LEU A 51 -11.64 -14.53 11.67
CA LEU A 51 -12.91 -14.94 11.09
C LEU A 51 -14.03 -14.24 11.85
N THR A 52 -14.76 -13.34 11.20
CA THR A 52 -15.74 -12.48 11.88
C THR A 52 -17.12 -12.57 11.26
N ASP A 53 -18.13 -12.56 12.09
CA ASP A 53 -19.49 -12.27 11.62
C ASP A 53 -19.58 -10.84 11.12
N LEU A 54 -20.54 -10.62 10.24
CA LEU A 54 -20.83 -9.30 9.69
C LEU A 54 -21.61 -8.43 10.68
N GLN A 55 -22.64 -8.98 11.30
CA GLN A 55 -23.57 -8.25 12.16
C GLN A 55 -23.33 -8.57 13.62
N MET A 56 -22.69 -7.64 14.32
CA MET A 56 -22.38 -7.76 15.74
C MET A 56 -22.69 -6.44 16.46
N PRO A 57 -23.02 -6.48 17.75
CA PRO A 57 -23.17 -5.27 18.56
C PRO A 57 -21.82 -4.56 18.74
N GLU A 58 -21.86 -3.29 19.15
CA GLU A 58 -20.73 -2.41 19.47
C GLU A 58 -19.84 -2.06 18.26
N MET A 59 -19.35 -3.04 17.54
CA MET A 59 -18.51 -2.89 16.34
C MET A 59 -18.84 -4.02 15.38
N ASP A 60 -19.33 -3.67 14.19
CA ASP A 60 -19.67 -4.64 13.15
C ASP A 60 -18.43 -5.23 12.43
N GLY A 61 -18.66 -6.28 11.62
CA GLY A 61 -17.56 -6.96 10.93
C GLY A 61 -16.85 -6.09 9.90
N LEU A 62 -17.53 -5.11 9.28
CA LEU A 62 -16.89 -4.19 8.31
C LEU A 62 -16.03 -3.15 9.01
N GLU A 63 -16.47 -2.65 10.16
CA GLU A 63 -15.69 -1.75 11.01
C GLU A 63 -14.46 -2.47 11.56
N LEU A 64 -14.61 -3.72 11.98
CA LEU A 64 -13.49 -4.56 12.44
C LEU A 64 -12.48 -4.81 11.32
N VAL A 65 -12.92 -5.10 10.09
CA VAL A 65 -12.02 -5.22 8.92
C VAL A 65 -11.20 -3.94 8.73
N ALA A 66 -11.84 -2.78 8.76
CA ALA A 66 -11.17 -1.50 8.56
C ALA A 66 -10.13 -1.23 9.67
N ALA A 67 -10.48 -1.48 10.93
CA ALA A 67 -9.58 -1.30 12.07
C ALA A 67 -8.36 -2.24 11.98
N ILE A 68 -8.58 -3.53 11.72
CA ILE A 68 -7.47 -4.50 11.59
C ILE A 68 -6.57 -4.14 10.39
N LYS A 69 -7.13 -3.69 9.27
CA LYS A 69 -6.32 -3.30 8.11
C LYS A 69 -5.51 -2.03 8.35
N GLY A 70 -5.99 -1.12 9.21
CA GLY A 70 -5.23 0.06 9.63
C GLY A 70 -4.03 -0.31 10.50
N ASP A 71 -4.24 -1.11 11.54
CA ASP A 71 -3.24 -1.37 12.58
C ASP A 71 -2.42 -2.65 12.33
N PHE A 72 -3.03 -3.67 11.71
CA PHE A 72 -2.44 -4.99 11.47
C PHE A 72 -2.63 -5.45 10.01
N PRO A 73 -2.08 -4.74 9.01
CA PRO A 73 -2.35 -4.96 7.58
C PRO A 73 -2.01 -6.37 7.07
N LEU A 74 -1.10 -7.07 7.73
CA LEU A 74 -0.70 -8.45 7.37
C LEU A 74 -1.60 -9.52 7.98
N THR A 75 -2.56 -9.15 8.86
CA THR A 75 -3.53 -10.11 9.39
C THR A 75 -4.74 -10.19 8.46
N PRO A 76 -4.97 -11.33 7.82
CA PRO A 76 -6.13 -11.49 6.95
C PRO A 76 -7.41 -11.60 7.76
N VAL A 77 -8.48 -11.01 7.23
CA VAL A 77 -9.82 -11.09 7.79
C VAL A 77 -10.74 -11.76 6.78
N VAL A 78 -11.46 -12.80 7.23
CA VAL A 78 -12.50 -13.48 6.46
C VAL A 78 -13.85 -13.19 7.11
N LEU A 79 -14.82 -12.75 6.32
CA LEU A 79 -16.17 -12.51 6.82
C LEU A 79 -17.04 -13.77 6.73
N MET A 80 -17.86 -13.97 7.75
CA MET A 80 -18.99 -14.87 7.71
C MET A 80 -20.25 -14.07 7.40
N THR A 81 -21.01 -14.45 6.38
CA THR A 81 -22.16 -13.67 5.92
C THR A 81 -23.45 -14.49 5.97
N ALA A 82 -24.56 -13.85 6.34
CA ALA A 82 -25.89 -14.43 6.19
C ALA A 82 -26.28 -14.53 4.70
N GLN A 83 -27.34 -15.23 4.38
CA GLN A 83 -27.83 -15.37 3.00
C GLN A 83 -28.31 -14.03 2.43
N GLY A 84 -27.99 -13.73 1.15
CA GLY A 84 -28.45 -12.54 0.44
C GLY A 84 -27.59 -11.29 0.63
N SER A 85 -26.37 -11.43 1.17
CA SER A 85 -25.44 -10.31 1.44
C SER A 85 -24.28 -10.23 0.44
N GLU A 86 -24.49 -10.60 -0.82
CA GLU A 86 -23.44 -10.55 -1.86
C GLU A 86 -22.89 -9.14 -2.07
N GLU A 87 -23.75 -8.12 -2.03
CA GLU A 87 -23.33 -6.72 -2.11
C GLU A 87 -22.46 -6.31 -0.92
N ILE A 88 -22.79 -6.80 0.27
CA ILE A 88 -22.01 -6.52 1.50
C ILE A 88 -20.70 -7.31 1.48
N ALA A 89 -20.69 -8.53 0.96
CA ALA A 89 -19.46 -9.29 0.76
C ALA A 89 -18.50 -8.56 -0.20
N ALA A 90 -19.03 -7.99 -1.30
CA ALA A 90 -18.25 -7.16 -2.22
C ALA A 90 -17.72 -5.88 -1.55
N GLU A 91 -18.50 -5.24 -0.69
CA GLU A 91 -18.05 -4.09 0.11
C GLU A 91 -16.94 -4.48 1.09
N ALA A 92 -17.07 -5.61 1.76
CA ALA A 92 -16.03 -6.13 2.65
C ALA A 92 -14.69 -6.36 1.94
N LEU A 93 -14.72 -6.95 0.74
CA LEU A 93 -13.53 -7.12 -0.09
C LEU A 93 -12.91 -5.77 -0.49
N ARG A 94 -13.74 -4.76 -0.83
CA ARG A 94 -13.25 -3.39 -1.10
C ARG A 94 -12.60 -2.74 0.11
N ARG A 95 -13.07 -3.03 1.32
CA ARG A 95 -12.48 -2.56 2.59
C ARG A 95 -11.26 -3.34 3.05
N GLY A 96 -10.86 -4.38 2.30
CA GLY A 96 -9.65 -5.14 2.55
C GLY A 96 -9.85 -6.49 3.22
N ALA A 97 -11.08 -7.01 3.33
CA ALA A 97 -11.27 -8.40 3.72
C ALA A 97 -10.59 -9.34 2.70
N ALA A 98 -9.93 -10.39 3.18
CA ALA A 98 -9.21 -11.34 2.34
C ALA A 98 -10.17 -12.29 1.60
N SER A 99 -11.31 -12.63 2.22
CA SER A 99 -12.35 -13.49 1.64
C SER A 99 -13.65 -13.38 2.46
N TYR A 100 -14.66 -14.12 2.05
CA TYR A 100 -15.88 -14.32 2.81
C TYR A 100 -16.36 -15.76 2.69
N VAL A 101 -17.18 -16.21 3.67
CA VAL A 101 -17.83 -17.53 3.69
C VAL A 101 -19.30 -17.36 4.08
N PRO A 102 -20.25 -17.82 3.27
CA PRO A 102 -21.66 -17.83 3.63
C PRO A 102 -21.92 -18.77 4.84
N LYS A 103 -22.61 -18.29 5.88
CA LYS A 103 -22.91 -19.12 7.09
C LYS A 103 -23.58 -20.45 6.77
N LYS A 104 -24.38 -20.49 5.71
CA LYS A 104 -25.03 -21.74 5.25
C LYS A 104 -24.06 -22.78 4.68
N LYS A 105 -22.89 -22.35 4.24
CA LYS A 105 -21.86 -23.21 3.63
C LYS A 105 -20.63 -23.38 4.51
N LEU A 106 -20.69 -23.03 5.80
CA LEU A 106 -19.56 -23.14 6.71
C LEU A 106 -18.95 -24.56 6.73
N ALA A 107 -19.79 -25.59 6.74
CA ALA A 107 -19.30 -26.98 6.76
C ALA A 107 -18.58 -27.40 5.47
N GLU A 108 -18.87 -26.75 4.34
CA GLU A 108 -18.33 -27.07 3.02
C GLU A 108 -17.12 -26.17 2.67
N ASP A 109 -17.27 -24.85 2.83
CA ASP A 109 -16.35 -23.86 2.26
C ASP A 109 -15.37 -23.28 3.30
N LEU A 110 -15.64 -23.41 4.62
CA LEU A 110 -14.86 -22.75 5.66
C LEU A 110 -13.39 -23.17 5.65
N LEU A 111 -13.15 -24.47 5.68
CA LEU A 111 -11.79 -25.01 5.82
C LEU A 111 -10.93 -24.67 4.61
N GLU A 112 -11.46 -24.89 3.40
CA GLU A 112 -10.76 -24.57 2.16
C GLU A 112 -10.43 -23.07 2.08
N THR A 113 -11.39 -22.20 2.46
CA THR A 113 -11.18 -20.76 2.47
C THR A 113 -10.13 -20.34 3.47
N VAL A 114 -10.19 -20.86 4.70
CA VAL A 114 -9.19 -20.56 5.76
C VAL A 114 -7.81 -21.05 5.37
N GLU A 115 -7.67 -22.28 4.88
CA GLU A 115 -6.39 -22.81 4.42
C GLU A 115 -5.78 -21.99 3.29
N ARG A 116 -6.56 -21.63 2.29
CA ARG A 116 -6.14 -20.80 1.16
C ARG A 116 -5.68 -19.41 1.63
N VAL A 117 -6.45 -18.76 2.50
CA VAL A 117 -6.11 -17.43 3.03
C VAL A 117 -4.89 -17.48 3.94
N LEU A 118 -4.76 -18.50 4.80
CA LEU A 118 -3.58 -18.70 5.63
C LEU A 118 -2.32 -18.99 4.82
N ALA A 119 -2.43 -19.77 3.74
CA ALA A 119 -1.31 -20.06 2.85
C ALA A 119 -0.80 -18.76 2.18
N ALA A 120 -1.70 -17.96 1.61
CA ALA A 120 -1.36 -16.66 1.02
C ALA A 120 -0.72 -15.70 2.06
N ALA A 121 -1.31 -15.60 3.26
CA ALA A 121 -0.77 -14.74 4.31
C ALA A 121 0.61 -15.19 4.83
N ARG A 122 0.88 -16.49 4.84
CA ARG A 122 2.22 -17.01 5.18
C ARG A 122 3.26 -16.67 4.13
N GLU A 123 2.89 -16.76 2.86
CA GLU A 123 3.76 -16.36 1.75
C GLU A 123 4.08 -14.86 1.84
N ASP A 124 3.09 -14.00 2.05
CA ASP A 124 3.27 -12.56 2.23
C ASP A 124 4.13 -12.23 3.44
N ARG A 125 3.91 -12.89 4.59
CA ARG A 125 4.75 -12.72 5.80
C ARG A 125 6.18 -13.18 5.56
N THR A 126 6.36 -14.32 4.88
CA THR A 126 7.70 -14.85 4.57
C THR A 126 8.42 -13.94 3.60
N HIS A 127 7.74 -13.44 2.58
CA HIS A 127 8.28 -12.45 1.65
C HIS A 127 8.64 -11.14 2.37
N SER A 128 7.76 -10.63 3.23
CA SER A 128 8.04 -9.43 4.04
C SER A 128 9.26 -9.64 4.94
N ARG A 129 9.39 -10.80 5.61
CA ARG A 129 10.57 -11.12 6.40
C ARG A 129 11.83 -11.19 5.54
N LEU A 130 11.76 -11.79 4.35
CA LEU A 130 12.88 -11.83 3.42
C LEU A 130 13.33 -10.42 3.02
N MET A 131 12.38 -9.51 2.76
CA MET A 131 12.70 -8.11 2.45
C MET A 131 13.47 -7.41 3.57
N HIS A 132 13.22 -7.72 4.83
CA HIS A 132 14.02 -7.21 5.95
C HIS A 132 15.48 -7.70 5.96
N HIS A 133 15.78 -8.79 5.29
CA HIS A 133 17.15 -9.30 5.11
C HIS A 133 17.82 -8.81 3.82
N LEU A 134 17.09 -8.08 2.97
CA LEU A 134 17.65 -7.45 1.78
C LEU A 134 18.62 -6.34 2.23
N THR A 135 19.87 -6.45 1.82
CA THR A 135 20.93 -5.48 2.19
C THR A 135 21.02 -4.35 1.17
N GLU A 136 20.85 -4.69 -0.11
CA GLU A 136 20.89 -3.75 -1.22
C GLU A 136 20.13 -4.32 -2.42
N CYS A 137 19.48 -3.44 -3.18
CA CYS A 137 18.85 -3.75 -4.46
C CYS A 137 19.12 -2.61 -5.44
N ASP A 138 19.54 -2.94 -6.64
CA ASP A 138 19.66 -2.00 -7.79
C ASP A 138 18.79 -2.55 -8.94
N SER A 139 17.69 -1.89 -9.20
CA SER A 139 16.70 -2.30 -10.21
C SER A 139 16.55 -1.21 -11.25
N GLN A 140 16.45 -1.59 -12.52
CA GLN A 140 16.25 -0.68 -13.63
C GLN A 140 15.05 -1.12 -14.46
N PHE A 141 14.22 -0.17 -14.85
CA PHE A 141 13.04 -0.40 -15.66
C PHE A 141 13.00 0.60 -16.82
N VAL A 142 12.53 0.14 -17.96
CA VAL A 142 12.19 0.96 -19.10
C VAL A 142 10.73 0.67 -19.44
N VAL A 143 9.85 1.61 -19.18
CA VAL A 143 8.42 1.46 -19.39
C VAL A 143 7.93 2.42 -20.47
N GLY A 144 6.97 1.96 -21.27
CA GLY A 144 6.23 2.85 -22.17
C GLY A 144 5.17 3.65 -21.44
N ASN A 145 4.38 4.40 -22.19
CA ASN A 145 3.28 5.20 -21.68
C ASN A 145 2.05 4.32 -21.33
N ASP A 146 2.22 3.39 -20.38
CA ASP A 146 1.19 2.49 -19.86
C ASP A 146 0.98 2.73 -18.36
N LEU A 147 -0.14 3.35 -18.01
CA LEU A 147 -0.51 3.63 -16.61
C LEU A 147 -0.64 2.38 -15.75
N THR A 148 -0.97 1.23 -16.35
CA THR A 148 -1.10 -0.03 -15.62
C THR A 148 0.27 -0.51 -15.14
N LEU A 149 1.27 -0.45 -16.04
CA LEU A 149 2.66 -0.78 -15.70
C LEU A 149 3.25 0.23 -14.71
N ILE A 150 2.94 1.53 -14.85
CA ILE A 150 3.39 2.57 -13.91
C ILE A 150 2.85 2.30 -12.51
N ARG A 151 1.58 1.93 -12.35
CA ARG A 151 1.00 1.57 -11.04
C ARG A 151 1.65 0.32 -10.45
N ALA A 152 1.88 -0.71 -11.27
CA ALA A 152 2.58 -1.91 -10.83
C ALA A 152 4.01 -1.60 -10.36
N LEU A 153 4.70 -0.71 -11.08
CA LEU A 153 6.03 -0.24 -10.72
C LEU A 153 6.03 0.53 -9.39
N VAL A 154 5.06 1.44 -9.15
CA VAL A 154 4.90 2.11 -7.85
C VAL A 154 4.79 1.09 -6.73
N SER A 155 3.92 0.08 -6.88
CA SER A 155 3.74 -0.98 -5.88
C SER A 155 5.02 -1.76 -5.62
N TYR A 156 5.78 -2.09 -6.66
CA TYR A 156 7.07 -2.76 -6.54
C TYR A 156 8.09 -1.89 -5.78
N LEU A 157 8.21 -0.60 -6.12
CA LEU A 157 9.14 0.33 -5.47
C LEU A 157 8.78 0.55 -3.99
N GLN A 158 7.50 0.58 -3.66
CA GLN A 158 7.03 0.62 -2.26
C GLN A 158 7.43 -0.65 -1.49
N GLN A 159 7.37 -1.82 -2.12
CA GLN A 159 7.82 -3.06 -1.48
C GLN A 159 9.33 -3.04 -1.20
N LEU A 160 10.14 -2.49 -2.09
CA LEU A 160 11.59 -2.35 -1.86
C LEU A 160 11.90 -1.48 -0.63
N LEU A 161 11.07 -0.47 -0.32
CA LEU A 161 11.24 0.35 0.86
C LEU A 161 11.08 -0.41 2.19
N ARG A 162 10.52 -1.62 2.17
CA ARG A 162 10.42 -2.49 3.35
C ARG A 162 11.77 -2.99 3.87
N CYS A 163 12.82 -2.98 3.05
CA CYS A 163 14.18 -3.33 3.49
C CYS A 163 14.86 -2.22 4.31
N MET A 164 14.29 -1.00 4.30
CA MET A 164 14.83 0.14 5.03
C MET A 164 14.19 0.28 6.42
N PRO A 165 14.94 0.66 7.45
CA PRO A 165 14.41 0.99 8.77
C PRO A 165 13.80 2.41 8.77
N LEU A 166 12.72 2.63 8.03
CA LEU A 166 12.05 3.94 7.91
C LEU A 166 11.14 4.28 9.11
N GLY A 167 11.23 3.53 10.19
CA GLY A 167 10.39 3.73 11.37
C GLY A 167 9.04 3.02 11.22
N ASP A 168 7.99 3.74 10.81
CA ASP A 168 6.64 3.20 10.72
C ASP A 168 6.15 2.99 9.25
N GLU A 169 4.99 2.39 9.11
CA GLU A 169 4.30 2.18 7.83
C GLU A 169 3.94 3.51 7.16
N THR A 170 3.69 4.56 7.97
CA THR A 170 3.28 5.89 7.48
C THR A 170 4.40 6.53 6.67
N GLU A 171 5.65 6.42 7.11
CA GLU A 171 6.80 6.95 6.36
C GLU A 171 7.01 6.21 5.02
N ARG A 172 6.80 4.89 5.00
CA ARG A 172 6.85 4.12 3.74
C ARG A 172 5.74 4.52 2.79
N LEU A 173 4.54 4.72 3.30
CA LEU A 173 3.38 5.16 2.52
C LEU A 173 3.62 6.55 1.91
N ARG A 174 4.14 7.49 2.71
CA ARG A 174 4.50 8.85 2.26
C ARG A 174 5.56 8.81 1.16
N ALA A 175 6.63 8.04 1.34
CA ALA A 175 7.66 7.87 0.30
C ALA A 175 7.06 7.28 -0.98
N GLY A 176 6.13 6.32 -0.88
CA GLY A 176 5.39 5.79 -2.01
C GLY A 176 4.56 6.83 -2.76
N ILE A 177 3.93 7.75 -2.05
CA ILE A 177 3.18 8.88 -2.66
C ILE A 177 4.13 9.79 -3.45
N ALA A 178 5.30 10.11 -2.90
CA ALA A 178 6.30 10.93 -3.60
C ALA A 178 6.81 10.26 -4.89
N ILE A 179 7.07 8.95 -4.86
CA ILE A 179 7.47 8.16 -6.04
C ILE A 179 6.34 8.16 -7.08
N GLU A 180 5.10 7.97 -6.66
CA GLU A 180 3.93 7.98 -7.54
C GLU A 180 3.77 9.34 -8.24
N GLU A 181 3.93 10.44 -7.51
CA GLU A 181 3.88 11.80 -8.07
C GLU A 181 5.01 12.04 -9.09
N ALA A 182 6.23 11.57 -8.81
CA ALA A 182 7.34 11.69 -9.76
C ALA A 182 7.05 10.90 -11.06
N LEU A 183 6.53 9.67 -10.95
CA LEU A 183 6.16 8.86 -12.10
C LEU A 183 4.98 9.45 -12.89
N LYS A 184 3.99 10.04 -12.21
CA LYS A 184 2.90 10.77 -12.86
C LYS A 184 3.41 12.00 -13.61
N ASN A 185 4.35 12.72 -13.02
CA ASN A 185 4.95 13.88 -13.69
C ASN A 185 5.72 13.46 -14.96
N ALA A 186 6.53 12.41 -14.88
CA ALA A 186 7.22 11.85 -16.03
C ALA A 186 6.24 11.37 -17.13
N TYR A 187 5.11 10.78 -16.74
CA TYR A 187 4.10 10.32 -17.69
C TYR A 187 3.32 11.46 -18.32
N TYR A 188 2.65 12.30 -17.51
CA TYR A 188 1.75 13.33 -18.02
C TYR A 188 2.50 14.53 -18.59
N HIS A 189 3.47 15.06 -17.85
CA HIS A 189 4.13 16.33 -18.17
C HIS A 189 5.39 16.13 -18.99
N GLY A 190 6.15 15.08 -18.71
CA GLY A 190 7.35 14.72 -19.46
C GLY A 190 6.98 14.03 -20.78
N SER A 191 6.66 12.74 -20.70
CA SER A 191 6.48 11.88 -21.87
C SER A 191 5.33 12.32 -22.78
N LEU A 192 4.18 12.69 -22.21
CA LEU A 192 3.00 13.12 -22.98
C LEU A 192 2.86 14.65 -23.12
N GLU A 193 3.71 15.45 -22.50
CA GLU A 193 3.71 16.93 -22.55
C GLU A 193 2.35 17.57 -22.23
N VAL A 194 1.52 16.94 -21.40
CA VAL A 194 0.22 17.50 -21.02
C VAL A 194 0.47 18.71 -20.13
N LYS A 195 0.12 19.89 -20.61
CA LYS A 195 0.29 21.15 -19.87
C LYS A 195 -0.84 21.32 -18.85
N THR A 196 -0.51 21.75 -17.64
CA THR A 196 -1.46 22.17 -16.62
C THR A 196 -1.21 23.64 -16.27
N GLY A 197 -2.24 24.48 -16.23
CA GLY A 197 -2.11 25.91 -15.93
C GLY A 197 -3.39 26.47 -15.30
N ALA A 198 -3.33 27.74 -14.85
CA ALA A 198 -4.49 28.46 -14.33
C ALA A 198 -5.59 28.52 -15.39
N GLY A 199 -6.75 27.95 -15.11
CA GLY A 199 -7.88 27.87 -16.05
C GLY A 199 -8.01 26.53 -16.79
N TRP A 200 -7.14 25.57 -16.55
CA TRP A 200 -7.22 24.25 -17.18
C TRP A 200 -8.27 23.35 -16.49
N PRO A 201 -8.92 22.50 -17.30
CA PRO A 201 -10.05 21.74 -16.84
C PRO A 201 -9.67 20.63 -15.85
N GLN A 202 -10.72 20.15 -15.17
CA GLN A 202 -10.71 19.06 -14.22
C GLN A 202 -9.88 17.85 -14.68
N ARG A 203 -9.42 17.03 -13.75
CA ARG A 203 -8.66 15.76 -13.93
C ARG A 203 -9.07 14.94 -15.16
N LYS A 204 -10.37 14.92 -15.50
CA LYS A 204 -10.90 14.24 -16.69
C LYS A 204 -10.35 14.76 -18.03
N ALA A 205 -10.05 16.04 -18.13
CA ALA A 205 -9.52 16.59 -19.38
C ALA A 205 -8.03 16.32 -19.56
N ILE A 206 -7.27 16.25 -18.46
CA ILE A 206 -5.88 15.79 -18.49
C ILE A 206 -5.81 14.35 -19.00
N GLU A 207 -6.70 13.50 -18.51
CA GLU A 207 -6.80 12.09 -18.92
C GLU A 207 -7.22 11.95 -20.40
N LEU A 208 -8.09 12.83 -20.89
CA LEU A 208 -8.52 12.82 -22.30
C LEU A 208 -7.35 13.20 -23.24
N VAL A 209 -6.68 14.32 -22.98
CA VAL A 209 -5.51 14.76 -23.77
C VAL A 209 -4.40 13.71 -23.73
N ALA A 210 -4.14 13.11 -22.57
CA ALA A 210 -3.16 12.05 -22.45
C ALA A 210 -3.53 10.85 -23.32
N ARG A 211 -4.80 10.47 -23.35
CA ARG A 211 -5.30 9.34 -24.18
C ARG A 211 -5.14 9.61 -25.67
N GLU A 212 -5.39 10.83 -26.14
CA GLU A 212 -5.20 11.22 -27.53
C GLU A 212 -3.72 11.09 -27.92
N ARG A 213 -2.81 11.62 -27.10
CA ARG A 213 -1.37 11.61 -27.35
C ARG A 213 -0.72 10.22 -27.33
N LEU A 214 -1.33 9.26 -26.68
CA LEU A 214 -0.84 7.87 -26.72
C LEU A 214 -0.81 7.27 -28.13
N SER A 215 -1.58 7.82 -29.07
CA SER A 215 -1.63 7.38 -30.49
C SER A 215 -0.87 8.31 -31.43
N GLU A 216 -0.28 9.40 -30.92
CA GLU A 216 0.39 10.43 -31.72
C GLU A 216 1.92 10.33 -31.63
N GLU A 217 2.62 10.57 -32.72
CA GLU A 217 4.07 10.78 -32.70
C GLU A 217 4.41 12.20 -32.22
N PRO A 218 5.50 12.34 -31.44
CA PRO A 218 6.48 11.34 -30.98
C PRO A 218 6.07 10.62 -29.69
N TYR A 219 4.96 10.96 -29.06
CA TYR A 219 4.57 10.57 -27.70
C TYR A 219 4.40 9.05 -27.55
N CYS A 220 3.85 8.37 -28.56
CA CYS A 220 3.57 6.93 -28.52
C CYS A 220 4.84 6.06 -28.41
N HIS A 221 6.01 6.59 -28.77
CA HIS A 221 7.28 5.87 -28.75
C HIS A 221 8.13 6.21 -27.53
N ARG A 222 7.82 7.29 -26.80
CA ARG A 222 8.60 7.73 -25.64
C ARG A 222 8.57 6.74 -24.51
N LYS A 223 9.68 6.67 -23.78
CA LYS A 223 9.91 5.78 -22.66
C LYS A 223 10.17 6.57 -21.39
N ILE A 224 9.88 5.92 -20.29
CA ILE A 224 10.21 6.38 -18.94
C ILE A 224 11.23 5.39 -18.39
N TYR A 225 12.38 5.89 -17.96
CA TYR A 225 13.48 5.12 -17.39
C TYR A 225 13.44 5.32 -15.88
N VAL A 226 13.43 4.22 -15.15
CA VAL A 226 13.39 4.24 -13.69
C VAL A 226 14.51 3.41 -13.15
N ARG A 227 15.31 3.97 -12.25
CA ARG A 227 16.30 3.24 -11.49
C ARG A 227 15.99 3.38 -10.02
N ALA A 228 16.01 2.28 -9.31
CA ALA A 228 15.83 2.21 -7.86
C ALA A 228 17.04 1.54 -7.23
N ARG A 229 17.81 2.30 -6.46
CA ARG A 229 18.87 1.80 -5.59
C ARG A 229 18.39 1.89 -4.16
N VAL A 230 18.15 0.77 -3.53
CA VAL A 230 17.62 0.74 -2.17
C VAL A 230 18.56 -0.09 -1.31
N ALA A 231 19.08 0.52 -0.27
CA ALA A 231 19.92 -0.09 0.75
C ALA A 231 19.42 0.33 2.14
N ARG A 232 19.93 -0.29 3.20
CA ARG A 232 19.49 0.05 4.58
C ARG A 232 19.73 1.51 4.95
N ALA A 233 20.79 2.11 4.45
CA ALA A 233 21.18 3.48 4.78
C ALA A 233 20.49 4.54 3.91
N GLN A 234 20.05 4.19 2.71
CA GLN A 234 19.49 5.14 1.75
C GLN A 234 18.71 4.41 0.65
N ALA A 235 17.61 5.01 0.22
CA ALA A 235 16.95 4.70 -1.04
C ALA A 235 17.08 5.89 -2.00
N GLU A 236 17.41 5.58 -3.25
CA GLU A 236 17.55 6.54 -4.34
C GLU A 236 16.69 6.06 -5.53
N PHE A 237 15.82 6.93 -6.00
CA PHE A 237 14.95 6.66 -7.15
C PHE A 237 15.20 7.72 -8.21
N SER A 238 15.79 7.34 -9.35
CA SER A 238 15.92 8.20 -10.52
C SER A 238 14.83 7.87 -11.53
N ILE A 239 14.08 8.88 -11.95
CA ILE A 239 12.99 8.76 -12.91
C ILE A 239 13.26 9.77 -14.02
N ARG A 240 13.49 9.28 -15.24
CA ARG A 240 13.79 10.08 -16.44
C ARG A 240 12.78 9.78 -17.54
N ASP A 241 12.27 10.82 -18.16
CA ASP A 241 11.43 10.74 -19.35
C ASP A 241 12.17 11.25 -20.59
N GLU A 242 11.55 11.07 -21.76
CA GLU A 242 12.07 11.55 -23.06
C GLU A 242 11.36 12.82 -23.53
N GLY A 243 10.72 13.56 -22.61
CA GLY A 243 10.13 14.84 -22.89
C GLY A 243 11.16 15.98 -22.99
N PRO A 244 10.69 17.18 -23.31
CA PRO A 244 11.54 18.35 -23.47
C PRO A 244 12.14 18.87 -22.15
N GLY A 245 11.66 18.34 -21.01
CA GLY A 245 12.05 18.83 -19.70
C GLY A 245 11.51 20.20 -19.37
N PHE A 246 12.06 20.80 -18.31
CA PHE A 246 11.70 22.14 -17.86
C PHE A 246 12.87 22.80 -17.11
N ASP A 247 12.83 24.12 -17.00
CA ASP A 247 13.83 24.87 -16.22
C ASP A 247 13.55 24.74 -14.72
N ALA A 248 14.32 23.88 -14.06
CA ALA A 248 14.17 23.59 -12.64
C ALA A 248 14.50 24.82 -11.73
N SER A 249 15.18 25.85 -12.27
CA SER A 249 15.47 27.08 -11.51
C SER A 249 14.23 27.95 -11.29
N GLN A 250 13.19 27.75 -12.10
CA GLN A 250 11.91 28.47 -12.00
C GLN A 250 10.91 27.80 -11.04
N LEU A 251 11.30 26.70 -10.41
CA LEU A 251 10.43 26.04 -9.45
C LEU A 251 10.28 26.89 -8.19
N PRO A 252 9.04 27.04 -7.70
CA PRO A 252 8.79 27.79 -6.47
C PRO A 252 9.50 27.13 -5.29
N ASP A 253 10.00 27.99 -4.39
CA ASP A 253 10.57 27.50 -3.13
C ASP A 253 9.47 26.80 -2.32
N ALA A 254 9.78 25.61 -1.82
CA ALA A 254 8.84 24.83 -1.00
C ALA A 254 8.49 25.51 0.33
N THR A 255 9.28 26.51 0.75
CA THR A 255 9.07 27.28 1.98
C THR A 255 8.19 28.53 1.79
N ASP A 256 7.85 28.90 0.53
CA ASP A 256 7.05 30.08 0.24
C ASP A 256 5.54 29.76 0.36
N PRO A 257 4.82 30.35 1.33
CA PRO A 257 3.38 30.14 1.51
C PRO A 257 2.53 30.51 0.30
N GLU A 258 2.95 31.46 -0.55
CA GLU A 258 2.21 31.85 -1.76
C GLU A 258 2.26 30.78 -2.84
N SER A 259 3.19 29.85 -2.76
CA SER A 259 3.34 28.71 -3.65
C SER A 259 2.28 27.64 -3.45
N TYR A 260 1.68 27.53 -2.24
CA TYR A 260 0.65 26.55 -1.91
C TYR A 260 -0.70 26.79 -2.62
N GLY A 261 -0.95 28.01 -3.10
CA GLY A 261 -2.20 28.38 -3.78
C GLY A 261 -2.26 28.05 -5.27
N LYS A 262 -1.12 27.78 -5.90
CA LYS A 262 -1.04 27.53 -7.35
C LYS A 262 -1.30 26.04 -7.64
N ALA A 263 -2.23 25.74 -8.54
CA ALA A 263 -2.56 24.38 -8.95
C ALA A 263 -1.38 23.64 -9.63
N SER A 264 -0.45 24.38 -10.21
CA SER A 264 0.78 23.93 -10.83
C SER A 264 1.89 23.85 -9.77
N GLY A 265 2.54 22.71 -9.62
CA GLY A 265 3.70 22.49 -8.70
C GLY A 265 3.39 21.75 -7.40
N ARG A 266 2.15 21.41 -7.10
CA ARG A 266 1.79 20.65 -5.88
C ARG A 266 2.53 19.34 -5.75
N GLY A 267 2.70 18.58 -6.84
CA GLY A 267 3.43 17.31 -6.83
C GLY A 267 4.90 17.50 -6.44
N ILE A 268 5.55 18.56 -6.92
CA ILE A 268 6.95 18.86 -6.60
C ILE A 268 7.10 19.29 -5.13
N ILE A 269 6.19 20.12 -4.62
CA ILE A 269 6.16 20.49 -3.21
C ILE A 269 5.97 19.24 -2.34
N LEU A 270 5.06 18.35 -2.72
CA LEU A 270 4.81 17.10 -2.01
C LEU A 270 6.05 16.20 -1.97
N MET A 271 6.73 16.02 -3.12
CA MET A 271 7.98 15.28 -3.18
C MET A 271 9.05 15.87 -2.25
N ARG A 272 9.24 17.21 -2.27
CA ARG A 272 10.21 17.91 -1.40
C ARG A 272 9.85 17.87 0.08
N THR A 273 8.57 17.76 0.41
CA THR A 273 8.09 17.63 1.81
C THR A 273 8.33 16.24 2.37
N ILE A 274 8.25 15.21 1.54
CA ILE A 274 8.31 13.81 1.97
C ILE A 274 9.72 13.24 1.90
N MET A 275 10.45 13.57 0.83
CA MET A 275 11.79 13.05 0.58
C MET A 275 12.83 13.93 1.25
N ASP A 276 13.93 13.33 1.72
CA ASP A 276 15.03 14.08 2.34
C ASP A 276 15.81 14.92 1.33
N GLU A 277 15.76 14.51 0.05
CA GLU A 277 16.38 15.25 -1.02
C GLU A 277 15.67 14.99 -2.37
N VAL A 278 15.47 16.06 -3.16
CA VAL A 278 14.90 16.00 -4.51
C VAL A 278 15.81 16.81 -5.44
N ARG A 279 16.41 16.14 -6.40
CA ARG A 279 17.28 16.73 -7.42
C ARG A 279 16.67 16.62 -8.80
N PHE A 280 16.80 17.65 -9.61
CA PHE A 280 16.43 17.61 -11.03
C PHE A 280 17.70 17.69 -11.89
N SER A 281 17.68 17.02 -13.04
CA SER A 281 18.73 17.20 -14.04
C SER A 281 18.74 18.63 -14.60
N PRO A 282 19.85 19.10 -15.18
CA PRO A 282 19.92 20.40 -15.82
C PRO A 282 18.87 20.59 -16.93
N ASP A 283 18.55 19.51 -17.65
CA ASP A 283 17.55 19.50 -18.71
C ASP A 283 16.10 19.42 -18.17
N GLY A 284 15.91 19.12 -16.88
CA GLY A 284 14.62 19.05 -16.23
C GLY A 284 13.76 17.84 -16.62
N ASN A 285 14.32 16.84 -17.29
CA ASN A 285 13.63 15.61 -17.69
C ASN A 285 13.98 14.39 -16.82
N GLU A 286 14.73 14.60 -15.76
CA GLU A 286 15.05 13.57 -14.76
C GLU A 286 14.90 14.15 -13.36
N VAL A 287 14.25 13.38 -12.48
CA VAL A 287 14.20 13.66 -11.05
C VAL A 287 14.82 12.50 -10.28
N THR A 288 15.66 12.86 -9.30
CA THR A 288 16.20 11.89 -8.33
C THR A 288 15.63 12.21 -6.95
N LEU A 289 14.98 11.21 -6.36
CA LEU A 289 14.38 11.25 -5.03
C LEU A 289 15.25 10.43 -4.08
N ILE A 290 15.62 11.01 -2.94
CA ILE A 290 16.43 10.32 -1.93
C ILE A 290 15.67 10.29 -0.62
N LYS A 291 15.59 9.10 -0.02
CA LYS A 291 15.03 8.85 1.31
C LYS A 291 16.07 8.18 2.18
N ARG A 292 16.23 8.68 3.40
CA ARG A 292 17.12 8.13 4.42
C ARG A 292 16.30 7.67 5.63
N PRO A 293 16.74 6.64 6.35
CA PRO A 293 16.13 6.33 7.64
C PRO A 293 16.33 7.50 8.61
N PRO A 294 15.41 7.72 9.55
CA PRO A 294 15.63 8.67 10.62
C PRO A 294 16.96 8.33 11.32
N ALA A 295 17.75 9.34 11.66
CA ALA A 295 18.96 9.15 12.43
C ALA A 295 18.58 8.46 13.75
N PHE A 296 18.99 7.20 13.92
CA PHE A 296 18.94 6.59 15.24
C PHE A 296 19.84 7.41 16.15
N VAL A 297 19.27 7.98 17.19
CA VAL A 297 20.06 8.46 18.32
C VAL A 297 20.61 7.19 18.98
N ASP A 298 21.82 6.80 18.59
CA ASP A 298 22.64 5.82 19.31
C ASP A 298 23.06 6.46 20.64
N ASP A 299 22.13 6.54 21.59
CA ASP A 299 22.40 6.87 22.98
C ASP A 299 21.60 5.91 23.88
N MET A 300 21.95 4.64 23.81
CA MET A 300 21.85 3.78 24.98
C MET A 300 23.27 3.38 25.37
N PRO A 301 23.78 3.86 26.51
CA PRO A 301 25.01 3.34 27.04
C PRO A 301 24.83 1.85 27.27
N ALA A 302 25.83 1.06 26.86
CA ALA A 302 25.92 -0.33 27.20
C ALA A 302 25.72 -0.47 28.72
N ALA A 303 24.68 -1.17 29.13
CA ALA A 303 24.58 -1.60 30.52
C ALA A 303 25.74 -2.55 30.75
N ASP A 304 26.73 -2.06 31.45
CA ASP A 304 27.75 -2.88 32.11
C ASP A 304 27.05 -3.77 33.14
N ASP A 305 27.41 -5.06 33.11
CA ASP A 305 27.17 -6.21 34.00
C ASP A 305 26.06 -7.16 33.62
#